data_c11872d3f723b6705eda3457fc6599aa
#
_entry.id   c11872d3f723b6705eda3457fc6599aa
#
_cell.length_a   1.000
_cell.length_b   1.000
_cell.length_c   1.000
_cell.angle_alpha   90.00
_cell.angle_beta   90.00
_cell.angle_gamma   90.00
#
_symmetry.space_group_name_H-M   'P 1'
#
loop_
_entity.id
_entity.type
_entity.pdbx_description
1 polymer ?
#
loop_
_entity_poly.entity_id
_entity_poly.type
_entity_poly.pdbx_seq_one_letter_code
_entity_poly.pdbx_strand_id
1 'polypeptide(L)'
;MKKTALDFWVGLFVVLGFVALLFLALKAGNMSSLSFQATYPVKLKFDNIGGLKVRAPVKSAGVTVGRVASIGFDTNSYQAVVTLDLDSQYQFPKDTSAKILTSGLLGEQYIGLEPGGDSQMLKAGDTIAMTQSAIVLENLIGQFLYSKAADSGASKAGSAPAAPGAAASGAVGQ
;
A
#
# COMPACT_ATOMS: atom_id res chain seq x y z
N MET A 1 -32.81 32.48 48.20
CA MET A 1 -32.80 31.01 47.98
C MET A 1 -32.89 30.55 46.50
N LYS A 2 -33.06 31.45 45.53
CA LYS A 2 -33.11 31.04 44.10
C LYS A 2 -31.74 30.97 43.40
N LYS A 3 -30.71 31.61 43.94
CA LYS A 3 -29.37 31.65 43.32
C LYS A 3 -28.64 30.29 43.39
N THR A 4 -28.70 29.60 44.51
CA THR A 4 -28.08 28.28 44.72
C THR A 4 -28.66 27.18 43.83
N ALA A 5 -29.95 27.26 43.51
CA ALA A 5 -30.58 26.31 42.57
C ALA A 5 -30.12 26.57 41.13
N LEU A 6 -29.95 27.84 40.75
CA LEU A 6 -29.43 28.25 39.43
C LEU A 6 -27.98 27.81 39.27
N ASP A 7 -27.15 28.04 40.29
CA ASP A 7 -25.74 27.65 40.29
C ASP A 7 -25.55 26.11 40.17
N PHE A 8 -26.43 25.36 40.83
CA PHE A 8 -26.46 23.89 40.70
C PHE A 8 -26.81 23.42 39.27
N TRP A 9 -27.83 24.04 38.65
CA TRP A 9 -28.23 23.69 37.30
C TRP A 9 -27.15 24.05 36.27
N VAL A 10 -26.48 25.19 36.44
CA VAL A 10 -25.35 25.60 35.58
C VAL A 10 -24.17 24.65 35.76
N GLY A 11 -23.82 24.27 36.99
CA GLY A 11 -22.79 23.32 37.27
C GLY A 11 -23.06 21.94 36.65
N LEU A 12 -24.30 21.46 36.76
CA LEU A 12 -24.76 20.20 36.17
C LEU A 12 -24.63 20.24 34.64
N PHE A 13 -25.04 21.34 34.00
CA PHE A 13 -24.94 21.51 32.54
C PHE A 13 -23.50 21.50 32.06
N VAL A 14 -22.59 22.17 32.78
CA VAL A 14 -21.14 22.18 32.45
C VAL A 14 -20.54 20.76 32.55
N VAL A 15 -20.87 20.04 33.62
CA VAL A 15 -20.41 18.65 33.79
C VAL A 15 -20.92 17.75 32.65
N LEU A 16 -22.21 17.89 32.31
CA LEU A 16 -22.83 17.13 31.23
C LEU A 16 -22.21 17.45 29.86
N GLY A 17 -21.89 18.74 29.61
CA GLY A 17 -21.18 19.19 28.42
C GLY A 17 -19.76 18.63 28.33
N PHE A 18 -19.05 18.57 29.45
CA PHE A 18 -17.70 18.00 29.51
C PHE A 18 -17.72 16.48 29.25
N VAL A 19 -18.67 15.76 29.81
CA VAL A 19 -18.87 14.32 29.55
C VAL A 19 -19.21 14.07 28.08
N ALA A 20 -20.08 14.90 27.49
CA ALA A 20 -20.43 14.80 26.07
C ALA A 20 -19.22 15.06 25.16
N LEU A 21 -18.40 16.06 25.46
CA LEU A 21 -17.15 16.33 24.74
C LEU A 21 -16.15 15.19 24.86
N LEU A 22 -16.00 14.63 26.06
CA LEU A 22 -15.13 13.49 26.31
C LEU A 22 -15.59 12.26 25.52
N PHE A 23 -16.89 12.00 25.50
CA PHE A 23 -17.49 10.92 24.69
C PHE A 23 -17.26 11.14 23.18
N LEU A 24 -17.46 12.38 22.69
CA LEU A 24 -17.17 12.73 21.31
C LEU A 24 -15.69 12.58 20.97
N ALA A 25 -14.77 12.99 21.84
CA ALA A 25 -13.34 12.84 21.66
C ALA A 25 -12.94 11.35 21.56
N LEU A 26 -13.49 10.51 22.42
CA LEU A 26 -13.27 9.06 22.38
C LEU A 26 -13.84 8.44 21.08
N LYS A 27 -15.00 8.90 20.63
CA LYS A 27 -15.62 8.44 19.39
C LYS A 27 -14.84 8.93 18.15
N ALA A 28 -14.39 10.18 18.15
CA ALA A 28 -13.60 10.75 17.07
C ALA A 28 -12.17 10.15 16.98
N GLY A 29 -11.60 9.73 18.11
CA GLY A 29 -10.33 9.00 18.18
C GLY A 29 -10.37 7.60 17.57
N ASN A 30 -11.50 7.20 16.99
CA ASN A 30 -11.72 5.92 16.33
C ASN A 30 -11.34 4.72 17.21
N MET A 31 -11.60 4.84 18.52
CA MET A 31 -11.40 3.73 19.46
C MET A 31 -12.41 2.58 19.24
N SER A 32 -13.29 2.69 18.25
CA SER A 32 -14.08 1.56 17.73
C SER A 32 -13.20 0.48 17.05
N SER A 33 -11.89 0.74 16.89
CA SER A 33 -10.90 -0.28 16.54
C SER A 33 -10.45 -1.12 17.75
N LEU A 34 -11.00 -0.90 18.94
CA LEU A 34 -11.11 -1.90 19.99
C LEU A 34 -12.23 -2.89 19.59
N SER A 35 -12.12 -3.46 18.41
CA SER A 35 -12.74 -4.75 18.18
C SER A 35 -12.04 -5.71 19.13
N PHE A 36 -12.72 -6.11 20.17
CA PHE A 36 -12.35 -7.24 21.05
C PHE A 36 -12.38 -8.57 20.26
N GLN A 37 -12.31 -8.50 18.96
CA GLN A 37 -12.20 -9.65 18.10
C GLN A 37 -10.78 -10.18 18.26
N ALA A 38 -10.68 -11.41 18.69
CA ALA A 38 -9.38 -12.07 18.78
C ALA A 38 -8.69 -11.98 17.41
N THR A 39 -7.46 -11.51 17.39
CA THR A 39 -6.63 -11.43 16.20
C THR A 39 -5.40 -12.33 16.35
N TYR A 40 -4.85 -12.78 15.25
CA TYR A 40 -3.57 -13.48 15.27
C TYR A 40 -2.54 -12.74 14.40
N PRO A 41 -1.32 -12.52 14.91
CA PRO A 41 -0.29 -11.83 14.18
C PRO A 41 0.37 -12.75 13.15
N VAL A 42 0.59 -12.23 11.94
CA VAL A 42 1.30 -12.89 10.85
C VAL A 42 2.36 -11.93 10.30
N LYS A 43 3.55 -12.44 9.98
CA LYS A 43 4.66 -11.63 9.46
C LYS A 43 4.81 -11.80 7.95
N LEU A 44 5.22 -10.72 7.29
CA LEU A 44 5.53 -10.68 5.86
C LEU A 44 6.82 -9.91 5.65
N LYS A 45 7.57 -10.26 4.62
CA LYS A 45 8.74 -9.52 4.17
C LYS A 45 8.51 -9.02 2.76
N PHE A 46 8.82 -7.75 2.52
CA PHE A 46 8.73 -7.11 1.22
C PHE A 46 10.02 -6.37 0.89
N ASP A 47 10.43 -6.39 -0.36
CA ASP A 47 11.59 -5.60 -0.80
C ASP A 47 11.24 -4.10 -0.86
N ASN A 48 9.99 -3.78 -1.19
CA ASN A 48 9.48 -2.41 -1.23
C ASN A 48 8.01 -2.38 -0.82
N ILE A 49 7.70 -1.58 0.19
CA ILE A 49 6.32 -1.39 0.66
C ILE A 49 5.63 -0.17 0.06
N GLY A 50 6.35 0.67 -0.73
CA GLY A 50 5.81 1.91 -1.27
C GLY A 50 5.30 2.86 -0.20
N GLY A 51 4.04 3.28 -0.34
CA GLY A 51 3.34 4.15 0.60
C GLY A 51 2.47 3.42 1.64
N LEU A 52 2.70 2.13 1.89
CA LEU A 52 1.93 1.36 2.88
C LEU A 52 2.12 1.94 4.29
N LYS A 53 1.02 2.11 5.00
CA LYS A 53 1.00 2.71 6.34
C LYS A 53 0.57 1.68 7.40
N VAL A 54 0.96 1.95 8.65
CA VAL A 54 0.37 1.26 9.81
C VAL A 54 -1.13 1.52 9.83
N ARG A 55 -1.93 0.52 10.21
CA ARG A 55 -3.40 0.47 10.17
C ARG A 55 -3.99 0.38 8.76
N ALA A 56 -3.20 0.25 7.71
CA ALA A 56 -3.73 -0.04 6.38
C ALA A 56 -4.59 -1.31 6.43
N PRO A 57 -5.72 -1.37 5.70
CA PRO A 57 -6.56 -2.55 5.70
C PRO A 57 -5.88 -3.73 5.00
N VAL A 58 -6.13 -4.91 5.52
CA VAL A 58 -5.80 -6.18 4.87
C VAL A 58 -7.09 -6.75 4.30
N LYS A 59 -7.11 -7.04 3.02
CA LYS A 59 -8.32 -7.51 2.31
C LYS A 59 -8.09 -8.86 1.64
N SER A 60 -9.11 -9.69 1.63
CA SER A 60 -9.18 -10.90 0.82
C SER A 60 -10.50 -10.91 0.06
N ALA A 61 -10.47 -11.12 -1.24
CA ALA A 61 -11.66 -11.02 -2.11
C ALA A 61 -12.46 -9.71 -1.94
N GLY A 62 -11.79 -8.59 -1.60
CA GLY A 62 -12.42 -7.28 -1.37
C GLY A 62 -12.95 -7.06 0.06
N VAL A 63 -13.02 -8.12 0.89
CA VAL A 63 -13.46 -8.02 2.29
C VAL A 63 -12.28 -7.71 3.19
N THR A 64 -12.46 -6.80 4.16
CA THR A 64 -11.42 -6.51 5.16
C THR A 64 -11.37 -7.65 6.17
N VAL A 65 -10.21 -8.32 6.24
CA VAL A 65 -9.95 -9.50 7.09
C VAL A 65 -8.95 -9.21 8.20
N GLY A 66 -8.40 -8.00 8.24
CA GLY A 66 -7.42 -7.59 9.24
C GLY A 66 -6.82 -6.22 8.95
N ARG A 67 -5.74 -5.90 9.64
CA ARG A 67 -5.03 -4.62 9.50
C ARG A 67 -3.52 -4.79 9.66
N VAL A 68 -2.75 -3.84 9.13
CA VAL A 68 -1.31 -3.73 9.38
C VAL A 68 -1.11 -3.27 10.83
N ALA A 69 -0.49 -4.11 11.65
CA ALA A 69 -0.19 -3.82 13.05
C ALA A 69 1.07 -2.95 13.18
N SER A 70 2.15 -3.37 12.53
CA SER A 70 3.43 -2.66 12.58
C SER A 70 4.23 -2.86 11.29
N ILE A 71 5.14 -1.91 11.05
CA ILE A 71 6.10 -1.94 9.94
C ILE A 71 7.47 -1.72 10.55
N GLY A 72 8.41 -2.61 10.24
CA GLY A 72 9.80 -2.55 10.65
C GLY A 72 10.73 -2.74 9.47
N PHE A 73 12.03 -2.65 9.71
CA PHE A 73 13.06 -2.89 8.72
C PHE A 73 14.05 -3.94 9.25
N ASP A 74 14.28 -4.97 8.48
CA ASP A 74 15.25 -6.03 8.79
C ASP A 74 16.60 -5.65 8.16
N THR A 75 17.56 -5.29 9.00
CA THR A 75 18.90 -4.87 8.56
C THR A 75 19.74 -6.02 8.00
N ASN A 76 19.39 -7.28 8.28
CA ASN A 76 20.12 -8.42 7.75
C ASN A 76 19.70 -8.77 6.32
N SER A 77 18.40 -8.73 6.06
CA SER A 77 17.85 -9.00 4.72
C SER A 77 17.59 -7.74 3.89
N TYR A 78 17.70 -6.55 4.50
CA TYR A 78 17.37 -5.26 3.88
C TYR A 78 15.94 -5.20 3.36
N GLN A 79 15.03 -5.89 4.03
CA GLN A 79 13.61 -5.96 3.66
C GLN A 79 12.73 -5.27 4.71
N ALA A 80 11.61 -4.78 4.27
CA ALA A 80 10.57 -4.32 5.17
C ALA A 80 9.84 -5.53 5.78
N VAL A 81 9.73 -5.55 7.09
CA VAL A 81 8.96 -6.55 7.84
C VAL A 81 7.64 -5.94 8.24
N VAL A 82 6.56 -6.47 7.71
CA VAL A 82 5.20 -6.03 8.00
C VAL A 82 4.52 -7.09 8.86
N THR A 83 4.01 -6.67 10.01
CA THR A 83 3.18 -7.53 10.87
C THR A 83 1.72 -7.20 10.62
N LEU A 84 0.92 -8.20 10.33
CA LEU A 84 -0.53 -8.09 10.19
C LEU A 84 -1.22 -8.64 11.43
N ASP A 85 -2.31 -8.02 11.82
CA ASP A 85 -3.29 -8.58 12.74
C ASP A 85 -4.50 -9.03 11.92
N LEU A 86 -4.66 -10.34 11.77
CA LEU A 86 -5.77 -10.96 11.07
C LEU A 86 -6.85 -11.35 12.07
N ASP A 87 -8.10 -11.12 11.70
CA ASP A 87 -9.25 -11.50 12.55
C ASP A 87 -9.35 -13.02 12.63
N SER A 88 -9.46 -13.55 13.85
CA SER A 88 -9.45 -15.01 14.13
C SER A 88 -10.63 -15.77 13.51
N GLN A 89 -11.66 -15.05 13.07
CA GLN A 89 -12.79 -15.66 12.31
C GLN A 89 -12.37 -16.10 10.91
N TYR A 90 -11.28 -15.55 10.35
CA TYR A 90 -10.78 -15.88 9.02
C TYR A 90 -9.48 -16.67 9.14
N GLN A 91 -9.50 -17.90 8.66
CA GLN A 91 -8.34 -18.77 8.62
C GLN A 91 -7.80 -18.83 7.20
N PHE A 92 -6.48 -18.62 7.06
CA PHE A 92 -5.81 -18.64 5.78
C PHE A 92 -4.85 -19.83 5.70
N PRO A 93 -4.74 -20.49 4.52
CA PRO A 93 -3.73 -21.53 4.29
C PRO A 93 -2.30 -20.97 4.38
N LYS A 94 -1.32 -21.83 4.67
CA LYS A 94 0.09 -21.43 4.77
C LYS A 94 0.70 -20.95 3.46
N ASP A 95 0.20 -21.43 2.33
CA ASP A 95 0.59 -21.03 0.98
C ASP A 95 -0.14 -19.76 0.47
N THR A 96 -0.80 -19.03 1.38
CA THR A 96 -1.40 -17.74 1.05
C THR A 96 -0.35 -16.78 0.55
N SER A 97 -0.64 -16.08 -0.54
CA SER A 97 0.19 -15.00 -1.05
C SER A 97 -0.32 -13.62 -0.61
N ALA A 98 0.60 -12.69 -0.42
CA ALA A 98 0.30 -11.33 -0.03
C ALA A 98 0.85 -10.33 -1.06
N LYS A 99 0.02 -9.37 -1.46
CA LYS A 99 0.37 -8.33 -2.45
C LYS A 99 0.08 -6.97 -1.88
N ILE A 100 0.93 -5.99 -2.18
CA ILE A 100 0.63 -4.59 -1.88
C ILE A 100 -0.06 -3.98 -3.09
N LEU A 101 -1.29 -3.53 -2.90
CA LEU A 101 -2.17 -3.00 -3.92
C LEU A 101 -2.54 -1.56 -3.59
N THR A 102 -2.89 -0.76 -4.61
CA THR A 102 -3.37 0.60 -4.46
C THR A 102 -4.88 0.64 -4.67
N SER A 103 -5.59 1.37 -3.83
CA SER A 103 -7.04 1.56 -3.94
C SER A 103 -7.37 2.53 -5.08
N GLY A 104 -7.64 2.00 -6.26
CA GLY A 104 -7.77 2.79 -7.48
C GLY A 104 -6.42 3.29 -7.99
N LEU A 105 -6.40 4.40 -8.72
CA LEU A 105 -5.18 4.96 -9.33
C LEU A 105 -4.34 5.79 -8.36
N LEU A 106 -4.97 6.50 -7.44
CA LEU A 106 -4.35 7.48 -6.54
C LEU A 106 -4.71 7.25 -5.06
N GLY A 107 -5.31 6.11 -4.73
CA GLY A 107 -5.76 5.81 -3.37
C GLY A 107 -4.64 5.31 -2.45
N GLU A 108 -4.99 5.08 -1.20
CA GLU A 108 -4.07 4.50 -0.22
C GLU A 108 -3.74 3.05 -0.56
N GLN A 109 -2.54 2.63 -0.17
CA GLN A 109 -2.10 1.25 -0.34
C GLN A 109 -2.68 0.35 0.76
N TYR A 110 -2.96 -0.86 0.38
CA TYR A 110 -3.47 -1.90 1.26
C TYR A 110 -2.85 -3.26 0.91
N ILE A 111 -2.99 -4.22 1.80
CA ILE A 111 -2.50 -5.58 1.55
C ILE A 111 -3.67 -6.45 1.07
N GLY A 112 -3.49 -7.06 -0.10
CA GLY A 112 -4.37 -8.09 -0.62
C GLY A 112 -3.83 -9.48 -0.27
N LEU A 113 -4.66 -10.32 0.33
CA LEU A 113 -4.36 -11.73 0.58
C LEU A 113 -5.10 -12.59 -0.42
N GLU A 114 -4.36 -13.49 -1.05
CA GLU A 114 -4.89 -14.51 -1.94
C GLU A 114 -4.61 -15.89 -1.32
N PRO A 115 -5.64 -16.59 -0.83
CA PRO A 115 -5.48 -17.90 -0.23
C PRO A 115 -5.00 -18.91 -1.28
N GLY A 116 -4.11 -19.80 -0.88
CA GLY A 116 -3.69 -20.94 -1.68
C GLY A 116 -4.55 -22.19 -1.45
N GLY A 117 -3.99 -23.36 -1.69
CA GLY A 117 -4.68 -24.65 -1.57
C GLY A 117 -4.10 -25.57 -0.51
N ASP A 118 -3.20 -25.09 0.36
CA ASP A 118 -2.62 -25.92 1.42
C ASP A 118 -3.69 -26.31 2.46
N SER A 119 -3.58 -27.53 2.96
CA SER A 119 -4.42 -28.02 4.06
C SER A 119 -4.02 -27.45 5.44
N GLN A 120 -2.81 -26.93 5.57
CA GLN A 120 -2.31 -26.34 6.81
C GLN A 120 -2.69 -24.87 6.88
N MET A 121 -3.24 -24.45 8.02
CA MET A 121 -3.62 -23.05 8.26
C MET A 121 -2.50 -22.27 8.94
N LEU A 122 -2.43 -20.98 8.63
CA LEU A 122 -1.55 -20.01 9.28
C LEU A 122 -1.86 -19.92 10.77
N LYS A 123 -0.82 -19.91 11.58
CA LYS A 123 -0.89 -19.71 13.02
C LYS A 123 -0.29 -18.38 13.43
N ALA A 124 -0.60 -17.95 14.65
CA ALA A 124 0.01 -16.76 15.22
C ALA A 124 1.56 -16.85 15.21
N GLY A 125 2.19 -15.84 14.63
CA GLY A 125 3.64 -15.76 14.49
C GLY A 125 4.22 -16.38 13.21
N ASP A 126 3.41 -17.06 12.40
CA ASP A 126 3.84 -17.60 11.11
C ASP A 126 4.23 -16.47 10.14
N THR A 127 5.05 -16.81 9.15
CA THR A 127 5.49 -15.90 8.10
C THR A 127 4.94 -16.36 6.76
N ILE A 128 4.29 -15.44 6.03
CA ILE A 128 3.91 -15.66 4.65
C ILE A 128 5.14 -15.45 3.77
N ALA A 129 5.53 -16.50 3.04
CA ALA A 129 6.72 -16.47 2.20
C ALA A 129 6.47 -15.85 0.81
N MET A 130 5.26 -16.02 0.27
CA MET A 130 4.91 -15.50 -1.05
C MET A 130 4.41 -14.05 -0.94
N THR A 131 5.30 -13.10 -1.19
CA THR A 131 4.98 -11.67 -1.13
C THR A 131 5.28 -11.00 -2.46
N GLN A 132 4.42 -10.07 -2.85
CA GLN A 132 4.65 -9.19 -4.00
C GLN A 132 4.71 -7.74 -3.52
N SER A 133 5.87 -7.12 -3.78
CA SER A 133 6.14 -5.72 -3.43
C SER A 133 5.22 -4.74 -4.14
N ALA A 134 5.13 -3.52 -3.60
CA ALA A 134 4.35 -2.44 -4.18
C ALA A 134 4.87 -2.08 -5.58
N ILE A 135 3.94 -1.88 -6.51
CA ILE A 135 4.25 -1.33 -7.84
C ILE A 135 4.21 0.19 -7.72
N VAL A 136 5.35 0.83 -7.94
CA VAL A 136 5.49 2.28 -7.94
C VAL A 136 5.15 2.78 -9.35
N LEU A 137 4.00 3.45 -9.49
CA LEU A 137 3.47 3.90 -10.78
C LEU A 137 4.43 4.88 -11.50
N GLU A 138 5.13 5.70 -10.72
CA GLU A 138 6.12 6.67 -11.22
C GLU A 138 7.24 5.99 -12.02
N ASN A 139 7.69 4.83 -11.57
CA ASN A 139 8.73 4.06 -12.28
C ASN A 139 8.22 3.54 -13.64
N LEU A 140 6.95 3.10 -13.70
CA LEU A 140 6.34 2.62 -14.94
C LEU A 140 6.16 3.76 -15.94
N ILE A 141 5.71 4.93 -15.48
CA ILE A 141 5.55 6.12 -16.33
C ILE A 141 6.92 6.57 -16.85
N GLY A 142 7.93 6.62 -15.99
CA GLY A 142 9.29 6.97 -16.37
C GLY A 142 9.85 6.02 -17.46
N GLN A 143 9.66 4.73 -17.30
CA GLN A 143 10.08 3.71 -18.26
C GLN A 143 9.35 3.82 -19.60
N PHE A 144 8.02 4.08 -19.54
CA PHE A 144 7.23 4.28 -20.75
C PHE A 144 7.63 5.54 -21.53
N LEU A 145 7.86 6.65 -20.84
CA LEU A 145 8.32 7.90 -21.47
C LEU A 145 9.71 7.73 -22.09
N TYR A 146 10.62 7.02 -21.39
CA TYR A 146 11.95 6.76 -21.89
C TYR A 146 11.93 5.86 -23.14
N SER A 147 11.12 4.79 -23.14
CA SER A 147 10.98 3.92 -24.32
C SER A 147 10.40 4.64 -25.51
N LYS A 148 9.38 5.50 -25.30
CA LYS A 148 8.80 6.32 -26.36
C LYS A 148 9.77 7.36 -26.91
N ALA A 149 10.60 7.97 -26.08
CA ALA A 149 11.64 8.89 -26.51
C ALA A 149 12.71 8.20 -27.34
N ALA A 150 13.10 6.97 -26.97
CA ALA A 150 14.07 6.16 -27.70
C ALA A 150 13.53 5.76 -29.08
N ASP A 151 12.27 5.32 -29.17
CA ASP A 151 11.62 4.98 -30.44
C ASP A 151 11.49 6.20 -31.36
N SER A 152 11.20 7.37 -30.82
CA SER A 152 11.09 8.62 -31.59
C SER A 152 12.45 9.13 -32.06
N GLY A 153 13.53 8.85 -31.33
CA GLY A 153 14.91 9.16 -31.71
C GLY A 153 15.44 8.28 -32.84
N ALA A 154 15.08 7.00 -32.82
CA ALA A 154 15.48 6.05 -33.85
C ALA A 154 14.81 6.33 -35.21
N SER A 155 13.58 6.85 -35.21
CA SER A 155 12.87 7.19 -36.45
C SER A 155 13.43 8.42 -37.17
N LYS A 156 14.18 9.29 -36.49
CA LYS A 156 14.79 10.50 -37.09
C LYS A 156 16.18 10.28 -37.64
N ALA A 157 16.87 9.19 -37.31
CA ALA A 157 18.21 8.88 -37.80
C ALA A 157 18.24 8.15 -39.15
N GLY A 158 17.05 7.76 -39.69
CA GLY A 158 16.93 6.98 -40.92
C GLY A 158 16.70 7.78 -42.23
N SER A 159 16.60 9.12 -42.18
CA SER A 159 16.37 9.94 -43.36
C SER A 159 17.47 11.00 -43.58
N ALA A 160 18.71 10.54 -43.80
CA ALA A 160 19.74 11.36 -44.43
C ALA A 160 19.50 11.29 -45.93
N PRO A 161 19.34 12.44 -46.66
CA PRO A 161 19.21 12.42 -48.11
C PRO A 161 20.54 11.96 -48.74
N ALA A 162 20.50 10.92 -49.60
CA ALA A 162 21.58 10.57 -50.46
C ALA A 162 21.93 11.76 -51.34
N ALA A 163 23.16 12.25 -51.29
CA ALA A 163 23.68 13.24 -52.18
C ALA A 163 23.77 12.67 -53.61
N PRO A 164 23.35 13.42 -54.64
CA PRO A 164 23.43 12.96 -56.03
C PRO A 164 24.89 12.99 -56.49
N GLY A 165 25.27 11.93 -57.17
CA GLY A 165 26.61 11.66 -57.65
C GLY A 165 27.15 12.75 -58.60
N ALA A 166 28.44 12.98 -58.47
CA ALA A 166 29.25 13.63 -59.50
C ALA A 166 29.82 12.58 -60.42
N ALA A 167 29.32 12.55 -61.64
CA ALA A 167 29.98 11.92 -62.76
C ALA A 167 31.08 12.87 -63.30
N ALA A 168 32.28 12.39 -63.43
CA ALA A 168 33.30 12.94 -64.30
C ALA A 168 34.24 11.78 -64.65
N SER A 169 34.18 11.22 -65.84
CA SER A 169 34.84 11.70 -67.07
C SER A 169 36.36 11.72 -66.96
N GLY A 170 37.00 10.98 -67.87
CA GLY A 170 38.35 11.10 -68.25
C GLY A 170 39.03 9.72 -68.32
N ALA A 171 39.07 9.00 -69.40
CA ALA A 171 39.70 9.17 -70.69
C ALA A 171 41.25 9.05 -70.63
N VAL A 172 41.74 8.01 -71.28
CA VAL A 172 42.90 7.89 -72.17
C VAL A 172 44.31 7.77 -71.55
N GLY A 173 44.96 6.70 -71.92
CA GLY A 173 46.32 6.85 -72.42
C GLY A 173 47.34 5.76 -72.02
N GLN A 174 47.57 4.86 -72.94
CA GLN A 174 48.78 4.07 -73.20
C GLN A 174 49.21 3.00 -72.15
#